data_9786be57696ec04e6355037ceb6b68b8
#
_entry.id   9786be57696ec04e6355037ceb6b68b8
#
_cell.length_a   1.000
_cell.length_b   1.000
_cell.length_c   1.000
_cell.angle_alpha   90.00
_cell.angle_beta   90.00
_cell.angle_gamma   90.00
#
_symmetry.space_group_name_H-M   'P 1'
#
loop_
_entity.id
_entity.type
_entity.pdbx_description
1 polymer ?
#
loop_
_entity_poly.entity_id
_entity_poly.type
_entity_poly.pdbx_seq_one_letter_code
_entity_poly.pdbx_strand_id
1 'polypeptide(L)'
;MKKLLFILLLVGLHPTCFSQDSTLTSEEKKELLAQSPFNNVYPTSILKSSDAYFKAQMGLYKEGAIAEKEAHLVALGTSAATKCQYCIPYHISELKRLGASDDEIKTAVLI
;
A
#
# COMPACT_ATOMS: atom_id res chain seq x y z
N MET A 1 -62.97 -22.94 3.66
CA MET A 1 -61.61 -23.33 3.25
C MET A 1 -61.03 -22.12 2.61
N LYS A 2 -60.26 -21.31 3.40
CA LYS A 2 -59.59 -20.09 2.93
C LYS A 2 -58.14 -20.40 2.63
N LYS A 3 -57.78 -20.39 1.35
CA LYS A 3 -56.38 -20.55 0.93
C LYS A 3 -55.63 -19.23 1.16
N LEU A 4 -54.77 -19.22 2.14
CA LEU A 4 -53.86 -18.10 2.44
C LEU A 4 -52.71 -18.13 1.43
N LEU A 5 -52.69 -17.16 0.53
CA LEU A 5 -51.64 -16.99 -0.47
C LEU A 5 -50.48 -16.25 0.22
N PHE A 6 -49.41 -16.97 0.58
CA PHE A 6 -48.19 -16.38 1.09
C PHE A 6 -47.40 -15.84 -0.10
N ILE A 7 -47.50 -14.55 -0.35
CA ILE A 7 -46.60 -13.88 -1.29
C ILE A 7 -45.28 -13.65 -0.56
N LEU A 8 -44.28 -14.50 -0.85
CA LEU A 8 -42.93 -14.31 -0.42
C LEU A 8 -42.35 -13.10 -1.18
N LEU A 9 -42.28 -11.97 -0.52
CA LEU A 9 -41.57 -10.80 -1.02
C LEU A 9 -40.06 -11.08 -0.93
N LEU A 10 -39.50 -11.64 -2.00
CA LEU A 10 -38.05 -11.72 -2.18
C LEU A 10 -37.53 -10.28 -2.41
N VAL A 11 -37.29 -9.60 -1.31
CA VAL A 11 -36.45 -8.40 -1.35
C VAL A 11 -35.04 -8.87 -1.73
N GLY A 12 -34.72 -8.76 -3.00
CA GLY A 12 -33.40 -9.04 -3.51
C GLY A 12 -32.39 -8.11 -2.83
N LEU A 13 -31.64 -8.66 -1.87
CA LEU A 13 -30.36 -8.06 -1.48
C LEU A 13 -29.45 -8.14 -2.72
N HIS A 14 -29.53 -7.13 -3.57
CA HIS A 14 -28.46 -6.92 -4.53
C HIS A 14 -27.25 -6.51 -3.70
N PRO A 15 -26.13 -7.25 -3.77
CA PRO A 15 -24.89 -6.72 -3.26
C PRO A 15 -24.65 -5.46 -4.11
N THR A 16 -24.83 -4.29 -3.51
CA THR A 16 -24.29 -3.07 -4.08
C THR A 16 -22.80 -3.30 -4.15
N CYS A 17 -22.32 -3.66 -5.35
CA CYS A 17 -20.93 -3.60 -5.67
C CYS A 17 -20.54 -2.16 -5.34
N PHE A 18 -19.84 -1.99 -4.23
CA PHE A 18 -19.29 -0.71 -3.84
C PHE A 18 -18.20 -0.40 -4.88
N SER A 19 -18.64 0.15 -5.99
CA SER A 19 -17.76 0.92 -6.85
C SER A 19 -17.27 2.06 -5.97
N GLN A 20 -16.05 1.94 -5.45
CA GLN A 20 -15.36 3.04 -4.79
C GLN A 20 -14.95 4.06 -5.86
N ASP A 21 -15.94 4.61 -6.50
CA ASP A 21 -15.77 5.81 -7.26
C ASP A 21 -15.99 7.01 -6.34
N SER A 22 -15.02 7.29 -5.52
CA SER A 22 -14.84 8.64 -5.08
C SER A 22 -14.29 9.40 -6.27
N THR A 23 -15.14 10.12 -6.96
CA THR A 23 -14.73 11.11 -7.95
C THR A 23 -13.82 12.11 -7.22
N LEU A 24 -12.51 11.90 -7.32
CA LEU A 24 -11.52 12.82 -6.78
C LEU A 24 -11.71 14.17 -7.44
N THR A 25 -11.82 15.21 -6.64
CA THR A 25 -11.73 16.58 -7.15
C THR A 25 -10.34 16.85 -7.72
N SER A 26 -10.23 17.83 -8.59
CA SER A 26 -8.92 18.19 -9.18
C SER A 26 -7.89 18.57 -8.11
N GLU A 27 -8.34 19.18 -7.01
CA GLU A 27 -7.46 19.57 -5.91
C GLU A 27 -7.01 18.36 -5.09
N GLU A 28 -7.92 17.48 -4.70
CA GLU A 28 -7.57 16.22 -4.02
C GLU A 28 -6.58 15.38 -4.82
N LYS A 29 -6.80 15.28 -6.13
CA LYS A 29 -5.87 14.58 -7.01
C LYS A 29 -4.49 15.23 -6.98
N LYS A 30 -4.41 16.54 -7.09
CA LYS A 30 -3.15 17.29 -7.05
C LYS A 30 -2.41 17.09 -5.72
N GLU A 31 -3.14 17.14 -4.61
CA GLU A 31 -2.58 16.87 -3.28
C GLU A 31 -2.00 15.46 -3.18
N LEU A 32 -2.76 14.44 -3.59
CA LEU A 32 -2.30 13.04 -3.54
C LEU A 32 -1.05 12.84 -4.40
N LEU A 33 -1.00 13.41 -5.60
CA LEU A 33 0.16 13.31 -6.48
C LEU A 33 1.39 14.03 -5.91
N ALA A 34 1.21 15.08 -5.13
CA ALA A 34 2.30 15.80 -4.46
C ALA A 34 2.85 15.06 -3.23
N GLN A 35 2.03 14.21 -2.57
CA GLN A 35 2.41 13.51 -1.34
C GLN A 35 3.42 12.38 -1.57
N SER A 36 3.36 11.72 -2.71
CA SER A 36 4.27 10.61 -3.02
C SER A 36 4.51 10.48 -4.53
N PRO A 37 5.76 10.33 -4.97
CA PRO A 37 6.07 10.06 -6.37
C PRO A 37 5.46 8.76 -6.87
N PHE A 38 5.21 7.78 -5.99
CA PHE A 38 4.56 6.52 -6.33
C PHE A 38 3.09 6.71 -6.73
N ASN A 39 2.43 7.77 -6.26
CA ASN A 39 1.04 8.05 -6.63
C ASN A 39 0.87 8.33 -8.12
N ASN A 40 1.93 8.71 -8.83
CA ASN A 40 1.89 8.95 -10.27
C ASN A 40 1.75 7.67 -11.11
N VAL A 41 1.99 6.50 -10.55
CA VAL A 41 1.88 5.22 -11.29
C VAL A 41 0.48 4.60 -11.19
N TYR A 42 -0.39 5.13 -10.31
CA TYR A 42 -1.73 4.60 -10.11
C TYR A 42 -2.79 5.29 -10.97
N PRO A 43 -3.76 4.54 -11.51
CA PRO A 43 -4.93 5.14 -12.15
C PRO A 43 -5.72 6.02 -11.19
N THR A 44 -6.30 7.11 -11.69
CA THR A 44 -7.07 8.06 -10.85
C THR A 44 -8.20 7.39 -10.08
N SER A 45 -8.83 6.36 -10.65
CA SER A 45 -9.94 5.60 -10.06
C SER A 45 -9.58 4.89 -8.76
N ILE A 46 -8.31 4.55 -8.53
CA ILE A 46 -7.84 3.87 -7.32
C ILE A 46 -6.80 4.68 -6.54
N LEU A 47 -6.51 5.90 -6.97
CA LEU A 47 -5.42 6.71 -6.43
C LEU A 47 -5.53 6.90 -4.90
N LYS A 48 -6.72 7.21 -4.40
CA LYS A 48 -6.95 7.43 -2.96
C LYS A 48 -6.75 6.15 -2.14
N SER A 49 -7.26 5.04 -2.61
CA SER A 49 -7.10 3.74 -1.92
C SER A 49 -5.67 3.23 -2.02
N SER A 50 -4.99 3.46 -3.14
CA SER A 50 -3.58 3.09 -3.32
C SER A 50 -2.67 3.93 -2.43
N ASP A 51 -2.91 5.22 -2.30
CA ASP A 51 -2.17 6.10 -1.37
C ASP A 51 -2.35 5.65 0.09
N ALA A 52 -3.60 5.36 0.50
CA ALA A 52 -3.89 4.86 1.83
C ALA A 52 -3.21 3.51 2.12
N TYR A 53 -3.25 2.58 1.18
CA TYR A 53 -2.56 1.29 1.28
C TYR A 53 -1.05 1.48 1.41
N PHE A 54 -0.45 2.32 0.57
CA PHE A 54 0.97 2.58 0.59
C PHE A 54 1.43 3.22 1.91
N LYS A 55 0.65 4.17 2.44
CA LYS A 55 0.91 4.77 3.76
C LYS A 55 0.85 3.74 4.89
N ALA A 56 -0.16 2.86 4.88
CA ALA A 56 -0.27 1.79 5.86
C ALA A 56 0.91 0.81 5.76
N GLN A 57 1.33 0.46 4.55
CA GLN A 57 2.49 -0.39 4.32
C GLN A 57 3.80 0.28 4.82
N MET A 58 3.97 1.57 4.57
CA MET A 58 5.13 2.31 5.08
C MET A 58 5.12 2.42 6.61
N GLY A 59 3.95 2.46 7.23
CA GLY A 59 3.80 2.42 8.68
C GLY A 59 4.39 1.17 9.32
N LEU A 60 4.37 0.02 8.64
CA LEU A 60 4.94 -1.23 9.15
C LEU A 60 6.43 -1.14 9.47
N TYR A 61 7.18 -0.30 8.78
CA TYR A 61 8.60 -0.10 9.07
C TYR A 61 8.83 0.56 10.42
N LYS A 62 7.94 1.44 10.86
CA LYS A 62 8.07 2.21 12.11
C LYS A 62 7.33 1.59 13.28
N GLU A 63 6.18 0.98 13.00
CA GLU A 63 5.21 0.54 14.00
C GLU A 63 5.09 -1.00 14.04
N GLY A 64 5.84 -1.71 13.21
CA GLY A 64 5.84 -3.17 13.16
C GLY A 64 6.53 -3.84 14.34
N ALA A 65 6.45 -5.17 14.38
CA ALA A 65 7.01 -5.98 15.49
C ALA A 65 8.54 -6.09 15.47
N ILE A 66 9.21 -5.65 14.39
CA ILE A 66 10.68 -5.64 14.27
C ILE A 66 11.16 -4.19 14.17
N ALA A 67 12.37 -3.93 14.65
CA ALA A 67 12.89 -2.56 14.65
C ALA A 67 13.03 -2.00 13.22
N GLU A 68 12.92 -0.68 13.08
CA GLU A 68 12.87 -0.01 11.76
C GLU A 68 14.10 -0.34 10.90
N LYS A 69 15.29 -0.36 11.48
CA LYS A 69 16.53 -0.69 10.75
C LYS A 69 16.51 -2.14 10.21
N GLU A 70 16.11 -3.09 11.04
CA GLU A 70 16.00 -4.50 10.66
C GLU A 70 14.92 -4.72 9.59
N ALA A 71 13.80 -4.00 9.70
CA ALA A 71 12.74 -4.04 8.68
C ALA A 71 13.25 -3.56 7.32
N HIS A 72 14.05 -2.49 7.30
CA HIS A 72 14.67 -2.01 6.07
C HIS A 72 15.77 -2.94 5.54
N LEU A 73 16.51 -3.65 6.40
CA LEU A 73 17.49 -4.68 5.95
C LEU A 73 16.78 -5.85 5.27
N VAL A 74 15.68 -6.36 5.86
CA VAL A 74 14.84 -7.42 5.25
C VAL A 74 14.27 -6.97 3.91
N ALA A 75 13.75 -5.76 3.85
CA ALA A 75 13.18 -5.22 2.62
C ALA A 75 14.25 -4.99 1.53
N LEU A 76 15.48 -4.61 1.91
CA LEU A 76 16.60 -4.48 0.98
C LEU A 76 16.97 -5.82 0.36
N GLY A 77 17.10 -6.89 1.16
CA GLY A 77 17.38 -8.23 0.65
C GLY A 77 16.29 -8.71 -0.31
N THR A 78 15.03 -8.53 0.06
CA THR A 78 13.88 -8.84 -0.82
C THR A 78 13.92 -8.02 -2.11
N SER A 79 14.24 -6.73 -2.02
CA SER A 79 14.34 -5.84 -3.17
C SER A 79 15.47 -6.24 -4.12
N ALA A 80 16.60 -6.70 -3.59
CA ALA A 80 17.72 -7.20 -4.36
C ALA A 80 17.33 -8.50 -5.09
N ALA A 81 16.71 -9.45 -4.41
CA ALA A 81 16.23 -10.70 -4.99
C ALA A 81 15.21 -10.48 -6.14
N THR A 82 14.32 -9.51 -5.98
CA THR A 82 13.31 -9.16 -7.00
C THR A 82 13.82 -8.14 -8.04
N LYS A 83 15.06 -7.68 -7.91
CA LYS A 83 15.69 -6.67 -8.80
C LYS A 83 14.87 -5.38 -8.90
N CYS A 84 14.26 -4.96 -7.79
CA CYS A 84 13.44 -3.75 -7.74
C CYS A 84 14.33 -2.49 -7.79
N GLN A 85 14.46 -1.90 -8.96
CA GLN A 85 15.32 -0.73 -9.19
C GLN A 85 14.94 0.51 -8.36
N TYR A 86 13.68 0.63 -7.95
CA TYR A 86 13.19 1.74 -7.11
C TYR A 86 13.32 1.44 -5.62
N CYS A 87 13.09 0.17 -5.23
CA CYS A 87 13.10 -0.22 -3.82
C CYS A 87 14.51 -0.24 -3.25
N ILE A 88 15.49 -0.72 -4.02
CA ILE A 88 16.90 -0.84 -3.58
C ILE A 88 17.45 0.52 -3.12
N PRO A 89 17.48 1.58 -3.94
CA PRO A 89 18.01 2.87 -3.52
C PRO A 89 17.20 3.51 -2.38
N TYR A 90 15.90 3.28 -2.33
CA TYR A 90 15.06 3.74 -1.24
C TYR A 90 15.49 3.12 0.10
N HIS A 91 15.56 1.78 0.17
CA HIS A 91 15.95 1.10 1.42
C HIS A 91 17.40 1.37 1.82
N ILE A 92 18.31 1.53 0.87
CA ILE A 92 19.69 1.97 1.17
C ILE A 92 19.69 3.37 1.81
N SER A 93 18.91 4.30 1.28
CA SER A 93 18.81 5.66 1.84
C SER A 93 18.28 5.64 3.27
N GLU A 94 17.21 4.89 3.52
CA GLU A 94 16.63 4.74 4.85
C GLU A 94 17.60 4.06 5.83
N LEU A 95 18.29 3.02 5.41
CA LEU A 95 19.30 2.34 6.23
C LEU A 95 20.43 3.27 6.63
N LYS A 96 20.92 4.11 5.71
CA LYS A 96 21.92 5.14 6.03
C LYS A 96 21.40 6.17 7.02
N ARG A 97 20.14 6.61 6.87
CA ARG A 97 19.46 7.51 7.81
C ARG A 97 19.38 6.88 9.22
N LEU A 98 19.17 5.57 9.28
CA LEU A 98 19.04 4.78 10.52
C LEU A 98 20.41 4.33 11.10
N GLY A 99 21.52 4.78 10.53
CA GLY A 99 22.86 4.51 11.02
C GLY A 99 23.37 3.10 10.70
N ALA A 100 22.84 2.45 9.67
CA ALA A 100 23.38 1.18 9.21
C ALA A 100 24.75 1.40 8.56
N SER A 101 25.71 0.53 8.87
CA SER A 101 27.02 0.50 8.23
C SER A 101 26.93 -0.03 6.80
N ASP A 102 27.92 0.33 5.98
CA ASP A 102 28.02 -0.20 4.62
C ASP A 102 28.12 -1.74 4.59
N ASP A 103 28.71 -2.34 5.62
CA ASP A 103 28.83 -3.79 5.71
C ASP A 103 27.50 -4.49 6.07
N GLU A 104 26.67 -3.87 6.91
CA GLU A 104 25.30 -4.34 7.14
C GLU A 104 24.46 -4.30 5.85
N ILE A 105 24.56 -3.20 5.11
CA ILE A 105 23.85 -3.01 3.83
C ILE A 105 24.31 -4.05 2.80
N LYS A 106 25.63 -4.23 2.62
CA LYS A 106 26.18 -5.24 1.70
C LYS A 106 25.78 -6.64 2.10
N THR A 107 25.81 -6.95 3.39
CA THR A 107 25.41 -8.25 3.91
C THR A 107 23.97 -8.57 3.56
N ALA A 108 23.04 -7.64 3.77
CA ALA A 108 21.63 -7.83 3.44
C ALA A 108 21.36 -8.09 1.94
N VAL A 109 22.21 -7.58 1.07
CA VAL A 109 22.11 -7.81 -0.39
C VAL A 109 22.69 -9.17 -0.80
N LEU A 110 23.65 -9.71 -0.03
CA LEU A 110 24.37 -10.93 -0.38
C LEU A 110 23.76 -12.22 0.19
N ILE A 111 22.89 -12.12 1.21
CA ILE A 111 22.14 -13.26 1.76
C ILE A 111 21.02 -13.68 0.81
#